data_18b133f802d4ac7e2759476f1a67519d
#
_entry.id   18b133f802d4ac7e2759476f1a67519d
#
_cell.length_a   1.000
_cell.length_b   1.000
_cell.length_c   1.000
_cell.angle_alpha   90.00
_cell.angle_beta   90.00
_cell.angle_gamma   90.00
#
_symmetry.space_group_name_H-M   'P 1'
#
loop_
_entity.id
_entity.type
_entity.pdbx_description
1 polymer ?
#
loop_
_entity_poly.entity_id
_entity_poly.type
_entity_poly.pdbx_seq_one_letter_code
_entity_poly.pdbx_strand_id
1 'polypeptide(L)'
;VAFTAIMATQFANQLATKTINLTSDPLRVILLTSATTGLAAAQDTMTTMTSVKAVTGFTELATAVGGSNYTQNANSHLSGQALTSVTWTRSGHVWTLTCANPVWTTAGAAFNPAYAVFFDDIGGTDATNFIICWWDFGGAQLGTGGNYTLTIAGTGLVTATSS
;
A
#
# COMPACT_ATOMS: atom_id res chain seq x y z
N VAL A 1 16.54 -4.44 -3.93
CA VAL A 1 16.34 -3.00 -3.69
C VAL A 1 15.85 -2.83 -2.26
N ALA A 2 16.46 -1.91 -1.51
CA ALA A 2 15.98 -1.57 -0.17
C ALA A 2 14.79 -0.62 -0.32
N PHE A 3 13.65 -0.98 0.27
CA PHE A 3 12.48 -0.13 0.34
C PHE A 3 12.46 0.62 1.66
N THR A 4 12.00 1.86 1.64
CA THR A 4 11.68 2.61 2.85
C THR A 4 10.19 2.43 3.13
N ALA A 5 9.87 1.68 4.19
CA ALA A 5 8.51 1.55 4.68
C ALA A 5 8.22 2.71 5.64
N ILE A 6 7.14 3.44 5.37
CA ILE A 6 6.73 4.60 6.16
C ILE A 6 5.31 4.34 6.68
N MET A 7 5.17 4.25 8.00
CA MET A 7 3.87 4.10 8.63
C MET A 7 3.10 5.43 8.59
N ALA A 8 1.81 5.38 8.26
CA ALA A 8 0.96 6.56 8.34
C ALA A 8 0.87 7.05 9.80
N THR A 9 1.07 8.34 10.05
CA THR A 9 1.09 8.92 11.40
C THR A 9 -0.21 8.64 12.17
N GLN A 10 -1.35 8.64 11.47
CA GLN A 10 -2.66 8.38 12.07
C GLN A 10 -2.99 6.90 12.28
N PHE A 11 -2.20 5.97 11.75
CA PHE A 11 -2.51 4.53 11.82
C PHE A 11 -2.64 4.02 13.25
N ALA A 12 -1.73 4.42 14.15
CA ALA A 12 -1.80 4.03 15.56
C ALA A 12 -3.09 4.53 16.25
N ASN A 13 -3.51 5.76 15.92
CA ASN A 13 -4.78 6.31 16.43
C ASN A 13 -6.00 5.55 15.90
N GLN A 14 -6.00 5.19 14.62
CA GLN A 14 -7.07 4.43 13.97
C GLN A 14 -7.20 3.02 14.57
N LEU A 15 -6.09 2.37 14.91
CA LEU A 15 -6.10 1.11 15.66
C LEU A 15 -6.67 1.29 17.08
N ALA A 16 -6.24 2.33 17.79
CA ALA A 16 -6.70 2.61 19.17
C ALA A 16 -8.20 2.91 19.24
N THR A 17 -8.73 3.60 18.24
CA THR A 17 -10.17 3.93 18.13
C THR A 17 -10.99 2.81 17.50
N LYS A 18 -10.38 1.67 17.13
CA LYS A 18 -11.00 0.53 16.43
C LYS A 18 -11.63 0.94 15.08
N THR A 19 -11.10 1.95 14.45
CA THR A 19 -11.53 2.36 13.10
C THR A 19 -11.01 1.38 12.05
N ILE A 20 -9.82 0.80 12.28
CA ILE A 20 -9.23 -0.28 11.48
C ILE A 20 -9.22 -1.57 12.32
N ASN A 21 -9.65 -2.67 11.73
CA ASN A 21 -9.54 -4.01 12.31
C ASN A 21 -8.69 -4.92 11.42
N LEU A 22 -7.40 -5.00 11.70
CA LEU A 22 -6.42 -5.75 10.90
C LEU A 22 -6.71 -7.27 10.79
N THR A 23 -7.63 -7.80 11.58
CA THR A 23 -7.98 -9.23 11.55
C THR A 23 -9.21 -9.55 10.72
N SER A 24 -10.06 -8.57 10.43
CA SER A 24 -11.32 -8.77 9.71
C SER A 24 -11.48 -7.90 8.48
N ASP A 25 -10.82 -6.73 8.45
CA ASP A 25 -11.02 -5.77 7.38
C ASP A 25 -10.23 -6.18 6.13
N PRO A 26 -10.78 -5.97 4.93
CA PRO A 26 -10.07 -6.25 3.69
C PRO A 26 -8.97 -5.22 3.47
N LEU A 27 -7.72 -5.66 3.48
CA LEU A 27 -6.59 -4.80 3.21
C LEU A 27 -6.19 -4.88 1.74
N ARG A 28 -5.76 -3.74 1.18
CA ARG A 28 -5.36 -3.64 -0.23
C ARG A 28 -4.08 -2.86 -0.42
N VAL A 29 -3.50 -3.00 -1.60
CA VAL A 29 -2.35 -2.22 -2.06
C VAL A 29 -2.59 -1.65 -3.45
N ILE A 30 -2.27 -0.37 -3.63
CA ILE A 30 -2.16 0.26 -4.96
C ILE A 30 -0.71 0.61 -5.25
N LEU A 31 -0.39 0.75 -6.53
CA LEU A 31 0.93 1.11 -7.02
C LEU A 31 0.89 2.47 -7.69
N LEU A 32 1.83 3.34 -7.35
CA LEU A 32 1.94 4.68 -7.91
C LEU A 32 3.21 4.80 -8.75
N THR A 33 3.16 5.67 -9.75
CA THR A 33 4.32 5.98 -10.61
C THR A 33 5.24 7.00 -9.97
N SER A 34 6.42 7.19 -10.54
CA SER A 34 7.39 8.23 -10.14
C SER A 34 6.91 9.67 -10.38
N ALA A 35 5.79 9.87 -11.07
CA ALA A 35 5.16 11.19 -11.16
C ALA A 35 4.58 11.66 -9.82
N THR A 36 4.24 10.73 -8.92
CA THR A 36 3.79 11.04 -7.56
C THR A 36 4.98 11.53 -6.73
N THR A 37 4.97 12.78 -6.29
CA THR A 37 6.10 13.39 -5.56
C THR A 37 5.75 13.89 -4.17
N GLY A 38 4.47 13.94 -3.83
CA GLY A 38 3.99 14.59 -2.60
C GLY A 38 3.85 13.69 -1.37
N LEU A 39 4.09 12.37 -1.46
CA LEU A 39 3.82 11.44 -0.36
C LEU A 39 4.62 11.78 0.91
N ALA A 40 5.93 11.96 0.78
CA ALA A 40 6.77 12.26 1.94
C ALA A 40 6.42 13.60 2.61
N ALA A 41 6.07 14.62 1.82
CA ALA A 41 5.67 15.92 2.34
C ALA A 41 4.29 15.90 3.04
N ALA A 42 3.41 14.98 2.61
CA ALA A 42 2.07 14.84 3.16
C ALA A 42 1.96 13.80 4.29
N GLN A 43 3.06 13.18 4.69
CA GLN A 43 3.11 12.06 5.63
C GLN A 43 2.24 12.27 6.88
N ASP A 44 2.33 13.44 7.50
CA ASP A 44 1.65 13.75 8.77
C ASP A 44 0.15 14.04 8.59
N THR A 45 -0.30 14.26 7.37
CA THR A 45 -1.68 14.63 7.04
C THR A 45 -2.45 13.54 6.30
N MET A 46 -1.74 12.53 5.78
CA MET A 46 -2.38 11.41 5.10
C MET A 46 -3.10 10.48 6.07
N THR A 47 -4.41 10.48 6.01
CA THR A 47 -5.26 9.63 6.86
C THR A 47 -6.05 8.62 6.04
N THR A 48 -6.50 9.00 4.84
CA THR A 48 -7.37 8.21 3.97
C THR A 48 -6.89 8.25 2.52
N MET A 49 -7.46 7.41 1.67
CA MET A 49 -7.18 7.41 0.23
C MET A 49 -7.52 8.75 -0.43
N THR A 50 -8.51 9.48 0.08
CA THR A 50 -8.78 10.86 -0.39
C THR A 50 -7.56 11.76 -0.19
N SER A 51 -6.92 11.70 0.97
CA SER A 51 -5.72 12.51 1.23
C SER A 51 -4.51 12.06 0.40
N VAL A 52 -4.35 10.77 0.12
CA VAL A 52 -3.32 10.27 -0.79
C VAL A 52 -3.55 10.77 -2.22
N LYS A 53 -4.79 10.72 -2.72
CA LYS A 53 -5.12 11.22 -4.06
C LYS A 53 -4.95 12.74 -4.21
N ALA A 54 -4.92 13.48 -3.12
CA ALA A 54 -4.70 14.92 -3.10
C ALA A 54 -3.22 15.33 -3.10
N VAL A 55 -2.27 14.38 -2.98
CA VAL A 55 -0.85 14.73 -3.00
C VAL A 55 -0.39 15.21 -4.37
N THR A 56 0.66 16.01 -4.39
CA THR A 56 1.22 16.55 -5.63
C THR A 56 1.65 15.43 -6.58
N GLY A 57 1.18 15.51 -7.82
CA GLY A 57 1.53 14.59 -8.88
C GLY A 57 0.96 13.17 -8.71
N PHE A 58 -0.05 12.97 -7.85
CA PHE A 58 -0.66 11.65 -7.69
C PHE A 58 -0.94 11.01 -9.04
N THR A 59 -0.33 9.89 -9.30
CA THR A 59 -0.50 9.12 -10.54
C THR A 59 -0.39 7.63 -10.22
N GLU A 60 -1.52 6.95 -10.19
CA GLU A 60 -1.58 5.50 -10.05
C GLU A 60 -1.21 4.82 -11.37
N LEU A 61 -0.60 3.63 -11.30
CA LEU A 61 -0.38 2.80 -12.48
C LEU A 61 -1.70 2.54 -13.21
N ALA A 62 -1.69 2.64 -14.54
CA ALA A 62 -2.87 2.40 -15.35
C ALA A 62 -3.30 0.93 -15.33
N THR A 63 -4.60 0.68 -15.49
CA THR A 63 -5.16 -0.67 -15.64
C THR A 63 -4.47 -1.40 -16.79
N ALA A 64 -4.12 -2.66 -16.56
CA ALA A 64 -3.46 -3.55 -17.51
C ALA A 64 -2.17 -2.98 -18.14
N VAL A 65 -1.51 -2.03 -17.46
CA VAL A 65 -0.24 -1.45 -17.93
C VAL A 65 0.80 -2.55 -18.18
N GLY A 66 1.47 -2.48 -19.31
CA GLY A 66 2.44 -3.51 -19.72
C GLY A 66 1.82 -4.90 -19.93
N GLY A 67 0.50 -5.00 -20.14
CA GLY A 67 -0.22 -6.28 -20.23
C GLY A 67 -0.44 -6.98 -18.90
N SER A 68 -0.22 -6.28 -17.78
CA SER A 68 -0.39 -6.83 -16.43
C SER A 68 -1.86 -7.05 -16.08
N ASN A 69 -2.09 -7.83 -15.00
CA ASN A 69 -3.39 -7.97 -14.37
C ASN A 69 -3.68 -6.87 -13.33
N TYR A 70 -2.92 -5.78 -13.34
CA TYR A 70 -3.16 -4.64 -12.45
C TYR A 70 -4.48 -3.95 -12.79
N THR A 71 -5.24 -3.62 -11.76
CA THR A 71 -6.49 -2.84 -11.88
C THR A 71 -6.32 -1.52 -11.14
N GLN A 72 -6.44 -0.41 -11.88
CA GLN A 72 -6.34 0.94 -11.33
C GLN A 72 -7.57 1.31 -10.52
N ASN A 73 -7.35 2.05 -9.42
CA ASN A 73 -8.41 2.63 -8.62
C ASN A 73 -8.95 3.94 -9.22
N ALA A 74 -9.42 3.90 -10.44
CA ALA A 74 -9.82 5.12 -11.13
C ALA A 74 -11.01 5.83 -10.46
N ASN A 75 -11.99 5.11 -9.91
CA ASN A 75 -13.18 5.70 -9.30
C ASN A 75 -13.96 4.76 -8.36
N SER A 76 -13.40 3.63 -7.96
CA SER A 76 -14.08 2.71 -7.05
C SER A 76 -13.13 2.19 -5.98
N HIS A 77 -13.66 2.06 -4.78
CA HIS A 77 -12.99 1.51 -3.60
C HIS A 77 -12.50 0.05 -3.74
N LEU A 78 -12.84 -0.64 -4.82
CA LEU A 78 -12.51 -2.05 -5.03
C LEU A 78 -11.23 -2.31 -5.82
N SER A 79 -10.42 -1.31 -6.07
CA SER A 79 -9.23 -1.45 -6.89
C SER A 79 -7.95 -1.60 -6.08
N GLY A 80 -6.89 -1.89 -6.78
CA GLY A 80 -5.67 -2.39 -6.15
C GLY A 80 -5.74 -3.90 -5.92
N GLN A 81 -4.64 -4.46 -5.51
CA GLN A 81 -4.51 -5.87 -5.17
C GLN A 81 -5.01 -6.11 -3.74
N ALA A 82 -5.96 -7.01 -3.55
CA ALA A 82 -6.31 -7.49 -2.21
C ALA A 82 -5.12 -8.21 -1.58
N LEU A 83 -4.85 -7.91 -0.32
CA LEU A 83 -3.85 -8.64 0.47
C LEU A 83 -4.47 -9.94 0.98
N THR A 84 -3.70 -11.02 0.90
CA THR A 84 -4.12 -12.34 1.36
C THR A 84 -3.25 -12.81 2.51
N SER A 85 -3.74 -13.76 3.31
CA SER A 85 -3.02 -14.29 4.49
C SER A 85 -2.54 -13.18 5.43
N VAL A 86 -3.39 -12.17 5.62
CA VAL A 86 -3.08 -11.07 6.52
C VAL A 86 -3.09 -11.59 7.95
N THR A 87 -2.01 -11.30 8.69
CA THR A 87 -1.91 -11.62 10.12
C THR A 87 -1.35 -10.43 10.90
N TRP A 88 -1.90 -10.22 12.09
CA TRP A 88 -1.42 -9.27 13.07
C TRP A 88 -1.01 -10.04 14.31
N THR A 89 0.28 -10.21 14.52
CA THR A 89 0.83 -11.08 15.57
C THR A 89 1.72 -10.31 16.52
N ARG A 90 1.83 -10.81 17.76
CA ARG A 90 2.70 -10.25 18.80
C ARG A 90 3.79 -11.24 19.18
N SER A 91 5.01 -10.74 19.29
CA SER A 91 6.14 -11.45 19.89
C SER A 91 6.86 -10.52 20.87
N GLY A 92 6.79 -10.82 22.17
CA GLY A 92 7.30 -9.92 23.21
C GLY A 92 6.56 -8.58 23.20
N HIS A 93 7.30 -7.49 22.97
CA HIS A 93 6.79 -6.12 22.85
C HIS A 93 6.58 -5.65 21.41
N VAL A 94 6.77 -6.54 20.43
CA VAL A 94 6.66 -6.20 19.01
C VAL A 94 5.39 -6.79 18.42
N TRP A 95 4.60 -5.93 17.80
CA TRP A 95 3.46 -6.30 16.96
C TRP A 95 3.88 -6.23 15.49
N THR A 96 3.49 -7.22 14.72
CA THR A 96 3.86 -7.30 13.30
C THR A 96 2.63 -7.57 12.45
N LEU A 97 2.39 -6.70 11.46
CA LEU A 97 1.44 -6.94 10.37
C LEU A 97 2.19 -7.60 9.23
N THR A 98 1.74 -8.76 8.80
CA THR A 98 2.28 -9.42 7.61
C THR A 98 1.17 -9.94 6.70
N CYS A 99 1.51 -10.24 5.45
CA CYS A 99 0.60 -10.84 4.47
C CYS A 99 1.41 -11.64 3.45
N ALA A 100 0.70 -12.41 2.61
CA ALA A 100 1.34 -13.02 1.44
C ALA A 100 1.84 -11.93 0.48
N ASN A 101 2.91 -12.22 -0.27
CA ASN A 101 3.48 -11.31 -1.26
C ASN A 101 2.46 -11.00 -2.36
N PRO A 102 2.05 -9.74 -2.58
CA PRO A 102 1.25 -9.39 -3.74
C PRO A 102 2.01 -9.65 -5.04
N VAL A 103 1.33 -10.21 -6.02
CA VAL A 103 1.92 -10.60 -7.32
C VAL A 103 1.08 -10.07 -8.46
N TRP A 104 1.72 -9.40 -9.41
CA TRP A 104 1.11 -8.98 -10.67
C TRP A 104 1.82 -9.66 -11.83
N THR A 105 1.05 -10.24 -12.74
CA THR A 105 1.57 -10.69 -14.03
C THR A 105 1.90 -9.45 -14.86
N THR A 106 3.11 -9.38 -15.41
CA THR A 106 3.53 -8.24 -16.22
C THR A 106 3.98 -8.70 -17.60
N ALA A 107 3.73 -7.86 -18.61
CA ALA A 107 4.14 -8.14 -20.00
C ALA A 107 5.25 -7.20 -20.49
N GLY A 108 5.83 -6.34 -19.65
CA GLY A 108 6.90 -5.47 -20.13
C GLY A 108 7.25 -4.30 -19.23
N ALA A 109 8.21 -3.50 -19.69
CA ALA A 109 8.82 -2.38 -18.96
C ALA A 109 7.86 -1.20 -18.64
N ALA A 110 6.66 -1.17 -19.22
CA ALA A 110 5.67 -0.16 -18.90
C ALA A 110 5.09 -0.34 -17.47
N PHE A 111 5.23 -1.53 -16.88
CA PHE A 111 4.92 -1.76 -15.46
C PHE A 111 6.09 -1.24 -14.62
N ASN A 112 5.97 -0.02 -14.12
CA ASN A 112 7.08 0.70 -13.49
C ASN A 112 6.67 1.45 -12.21
N PRO A 113 6.18 0.75 -11.18
CA PRO A 113 5.81 1.38 -9.93
C PRO A 113 7.02 2.03 -9.25
N ALA A 114 6.79 3.18 -8.59
CA ALA A 114 7.77 3.84 -7.74
C ALA A 114 7.37 3.80 -6.27
N TYR A 115 6.07 3.62 -5.99
CA TYR A 115 5.54 3.53 -4.63
C TYR A 115 4.46 2.44 -4.55
N ALA A 116 4.27 1.90 -3.33
CA ALA A 116 3.10 1.12 -2.97
C ALA A 116 2.39 1.77 -1.78
N VAL A 117 1.07 1.90 -1.83
CA VAL A 117 0.25 2.41 -0.72
C VAL A 117 -0.66 1.30 -0.23
N PHE A 118 -0.56 0.98 1.05
CA PHE A 118 -1.35 -0.04 1.73
C PHE A 118 -2.45 0.62 2.54
N PHE A 119 -3.67 0.15 2.39
CA PHE A 119 -4.83 0.75 3.03
C PHE A 119 -5.86 -0.30 3.45
N ASP A 120 -6.71 0.10 4.37
CA ASP A 120 -7.88 -0.64 4.83
C ASP A 120 -9.07 -0.26 3.94
N ASP A 121 -9.66 -1.28 3.27
CA ASP A 121 -10.80 -1.12 2.37
C ASP A 121 -12.09 -1.55 3.07
N ILE A 122 -12.51 -0.80 4.09
CA ILE A 122 -13.78 -1.08 4.82
C ILE A 122 -15.03 -0.83 3.97
N GLY A 123 -14.84 -0.55 2.71
CA GLY A 123 -15.91 -0.49 1.73
C GLY A 123 -16.72 0.81 1.77
N GLY A 124 -16.76 1.44 0.68
CA GLY A 124 -17.58 2.62 0.49
C GLY A 124 -16.89 3.68 -0.36
N THR A 125 -15.94 4.41 0.19
CA THR A 125 -15.33 5.54 -0.51
C THR A 125 -13.87 5.73 -0.11
N ASP A 126 -13.11 6.46 -0.91
CA ASP A 126 -11.74 6.85 -0.56
C ASP A 126 -11.65 7.60 0.79
N ALA A 127 -12.73 8.25 1.22
CA ALA A 127 -12.79 8.95 2.50
C ALA A 127 -12.87 8.02 3.71
N THR A 128 -13.27 6.76 3.51
CA THR A 128 -13.37 5.74 4.56
C THR A 128 -12.26 4.68 4.45
N ASN A 129 -11.42 4.73 3.42
CA ASN A 129 -10.30 3.82 3.23
C ASN A 129 -9.06 4.39 3.90
N PHE A 130 -8.73 3.90 5.08
CA PHE A 130 -7.66 4.42 5.93
C PHE A 130 -6.29 3.91 5.51
N ILE A 131 -5.28 4.79 5.52
CA ILE A 131 -3.91 4.44 5.14
C ILE A 131 -3.21 3.76 6.30
N ILE A 132 -2.59 2.60 6.02
CA ILE A 132 -1.75 1.85 6.95
C ILE A 132 -0.30 2.33 6.84
N CYS A 133 0.25 2.21 5.65
CA CYS A 133 1.61 2.62 5.35
C CYS A 133 1.79 2.81 3.84
N TRP A 134 2.94 3.36 3.45
CA TRP A 134 3.39 3.28 2.06
C TRP A 134 4.87 2.91 1.99
N TRP A 135 5.29 2.43 0.84
CA TRP A 135 6.67 2.11 0.54
C TRP A 135 7.17 3.01 -0.57
N ASP A 136 8.34 3.57 -0.36
CA ASP A 136 9.11 4.27 -1.39
C ASP A 136 10.18 3.31 -1.93
N PHE A 137 10.16 3.05 -3.22
CA PHE A 137 11.11 2.15 -3.88
C PHE A 137 12.40 2.86 -4.30
N GLY A 138 12.54 4.16 -4.01
CA GLY A 138 13.69 4.97 -4.43
C GLY A 138 13.74 5.23 -5.92
N GLY A 139 12.61 5.14 -6.61
CA GLY A 139 12.45 5.34 -8.04
C GLY A 139 11.64 4.23 -8.71
N ALA A 140 11.37 4.40 -10.01
CA ALA A 140 10.57 3.46 -10.78
C ALA A 140 11.25 2.07 -10.85
N GLN A 141 10.49 1.03 -10.53
CA GLN A 141 10.91 -0.37 -10.61
C GLN A 141 10.36 -0.99 -11.90
N LEU A 142 11.21 -1.26 -12.86
CA LEU A 142 10.79 -1.76 -14.17
C LEU A 142 10.38 -3.24 -14.09
N GLY A 143 9.19 -3.56 -14.58
CA GLY A 143 8.80 -4.91 -14.92
C GLY A 143 9.57 -5.38 -16.17
N THR A 144 10.16 -6.57 -16.11
CA THR A 144 10.99 -7.13 -17.19
C THR A 144 10.30 -8.25 -17.97
N GLY A 145 8.99 -8.35 -17.85
CA GLY A 145 8.19 -9.48 -18.31
C GLY A 145 8.10 -10.58 -17.23
N GLY A 146 7.00 -11.31 -17.22
CA GLY A 146 6.70 -12.28 -16.17
C GLY A 146 6.01 -11.64 -14.96
N ASN A 147 6.20 -12.17 -13.78
CA ASN A 147 5.54 -11.69 -12.57
C ASN A 147 6.34 -10.60 -11.87
N TYR A 148 5.65 -9.51 -11.51
CA TYR A 148 6.15 -8.54 -10.56
C TYR A 148 5.65 -8.91 -9.16
N THR A 149 6.57 -9.16 -8.25
CA THR A 149 6.27 -9.56 -6.87
C THR A 149 6.72 -8.49 -5.90
N LEU A 150 5.81 -7.99 -5.09
CA LEU A 150 6.14 -7.12 -3.97
C LEU A 150 6.46 -8.01 -2.75
N THR A 151 7.75 -8.14 -2.44
CA THR A 151 8.20 -9.04 -1.38
C THR A 151 8.02 -8.40 0.00
N ILE A 152 7.15 -8.97 0.80
CA ILE A 152 6.98 -8.61 2.21
C ILE A 152 8.07 -9.34 3.00
N ALA A 153 8.97 -8.57 3.60
CA ALA A 153 10.06 -9.13 4.41
C ALA A 153 9.53 -9.88 5.64
N GLY A 154 10.35 -10.77 6.20
CA GLY A 154 10.01 -11.47 7.44
C GLY A 154 9.76 -10.55 8.65
N THR A 155 10.19 -9.29 8.57
CA THR A 155 9.89 -8.23 9.55
C THR A 155 8.48 -7.65 9.38
N GLY A 156 7.73 -8.12 8.38
CA GLY A 156 6.36 -7.70 8.09
C GLY A 156 6.23 -6.41 7.28
N LEU A 157 4.97 -6.04 7.04
CA LEU A 157 4.57 -4.81 6.36
C LEU A 157 4.74 -3.59 7.28
N VAL A 158 4.33 -3.74 8.53
CA VAL A 158 4.43 -2.74 9.60
C VAL A 158 4.81 -3.42 10.90
N THR A 159 5.67 -2.79 11.70
CA THR A 159 5.95 -3.19 13.08
C THR A 159 5.61 -2.06 14.05
N ALA A 160 5.02 -2.41 15.19
CA ALA A 160 4.80 -1.49 16.29
C ALA A 160 5.42 -2.09 17.57
N THR A 161 6.20 -1.28 18.29
CA THR A 161 6.88 -1.70 19.52
C THR A 161 6.31 -0.92 20.71
N SER A 162 5.88 -1.63 21.75
CA SER A 162 5.56 -0.98 23.03
C SER A 162 6.79 -0.93 23.91
N SER A 163 7.05 0.21 24.48
CA SER A 163 8.07 0.41 25.53
C SER A 163 7.52 0.08 26.91
#